data_4fe879f38e2283d05b00bab6d9c16d45
#
_entry.id   4fe879f38e2283d05b00bab6d9c16d45
#
_cell.length_a   1.000
_cell.length_b   1.000
_cell.length_c   1.000
_cell.angle_alpha   90.00
_cell.angle_beta   90.00
_cell.angle_gamma   90.00
#
_symmetry.space_group_name_H-M   'P 1'
#
loop_
_entity.id
_entity.type
_entity.pdbx_description
1 polymer ?
#
loop_
_entity_poly.entity_id
_entity_poly.type
_entity_poly.pdbx_seq_one_letter_code
_entity_poly.pdbx_strand_id
1 'polypeptide(L)'
;SRGLGDVYKRQLRAIGFETGRMKTGTPARLDARTIDFEILEPQYGDENPAKFSFSPETKPIKEQLPCFLVYTSKEVHDILRTGFDRSPLFNGTICGIGPRYCPSIEDKLRTFADKDQHQLFLEPEGSSTNEYYLNGFSSSLPWEVQWKALHKIRGFEDLHIFRPGYAIEYDYFPPTQLHHSLETKLVSGLYFAGQVNGTTGYEEAAAQGLIAGINAHRAMKGESPVVLKRDEAYIGVLIDDLVTKGVDEP
;
A
#
# COMPACT_ATOMS: atom_id res chain seq x y z
N SER A 1 -3.55 -12.44 -19.91
CA SER A 1 -2.53 -11.69 -20.67
C SER A 1 -1.42 -11.30 -19.72
N ARG A 2 -0.19 -11.69 -20.05
CA ARG A 2 0.98 -11.26 -19.28
C ARG A 2 1.17 -9.78 -19.53
N GLY A 3 1.13 -8.96 -18.47
CA GLY A 3 1.30 -7.52 -18.58
C GLY A 3 2.73 -7.10 -19.00
N LEU A 4 2.89 -5.83 -19.39
CA LEU A 4 4.21 -5.26 -19.72
C LEU A 4 5.24 -5.45 -18.60
N GLY A 5 4.82 -5.41 -17.33
CA GLY A 5 5.67 -5.65 -16.18
C GLY A 5 6.39 -7.01 -16.22
N ASP A 6 5.71 -8.07 -16.65
CA ASP A 6 6.32 -9.40 -16.80
C ASP A 6 7.39 -9.44 -17.91
N VAL A 7 7.26 -8.61 -18.93
CA VAL A 7 8.26 -8.49 -20.01
C VAL A 7 9.51 -7.82 -19.47
N TYR A 8 9.38 -6.67 -18.84
CA TYR A 8 10.53 -5.93 -18.27
C TYR A 8 11.25 -6.73 -17.19
N LYS A 9 10.52 -7.39 -16.30
CA LYS A 9 11.10 -8.29 -15.30
C LYS A 9 12.00 -9.34 -15.95
N ARG A 10 11.51 -10.02 -17.00
CA ARG A 10 12.30 -11.05 -17.68
C ARG A 10 13.54 -10.49 -18.35
N GLN A 11 13.44 -9.30 -18.96
CA GLN A 11 14.57 -8.61 -19.57
C GLN A 11 15.62 -8.24 -18.50
N LEU A 12 15.22 -7.65 -17.39
CA LEU A 12 16.13 -7.28 -16.31
C LEU A 12 16.77 -8.52 -15.65
N ARG A 13 16.00 -9.59 -15.43
CA ARG A 13 16.59 -10.86 -14.95
C ARG A 13 17.59 -11.47 -15.94
N ALA A 14 17.32 -11.37 -17.23
CA ALA A 14 18.23 -11.91 -18.26
C ALA A 14 19.59 -11.21 -18.28
N ILE A 15 19.67 -9.95 -17.83
CA ILE A 15 20.93 -9.20 -17.70
C ILE A 15 21.53 -9.28 -16.30
N GLY A 16 20.95 -10.09 -15.40
CA GLY A 16 21.58 -10.45 -14.13
C GLY A 16 20.95 -9.82 -12.87
N PHE A 17 19.85 -9.06 -12.99
CA PHE A 17 19.18 -8.53 -11.79
C PHE A 17 18.50 -9.64 -10.97
N GLU A 18 18.74 -9.63 -9.68
CA GLU A 18 17.95 -10.40 -8.72
C GLU A 18 16.57 -9.78 -8.53
N THR A 19 15.56 -10.61 -8.31
CA THR A 19 14.17 -10.17 -8.09
C THR A 19 13.56 -10.88 -6.90
N GLY A 20 12.80 -10.14 -6.10
CA GLY A 20 11.94 -10.71 -5.07
C GLY A 20 10.46 -10.53 -5.41
N ARG A 21 9.59 -11.08 -4.55
CA ARG A 21 8.13 -10.94 -4.65
C ARG A 21 7.58 -10.40 -3.34
N MET A 22 6.72 -9.41 -3.43
CA MET A 22 5.89 -8.94 -2.35
C MET A 22 4.43 -9.23 -2.62
N LYS A 23 3.64 -9.33 -1.56
CA LYS A 23 2.20 -9.54 -1.62
C LYS A 23 1.48 -8.51 -0.76
N THR A 24 0.29 -8.12 -1.19
CA THR A 24 -0.63 -7.28 -0.43
C THR A 24 -2.05 -7.64 -0.80
N GLY A 25 -3.02 -6.97 -0.19
CA GLY A 25 -4.42 -7.06 -0.55
C GLY A 25 -5.00 -5.68 -0.78
N THR A 26 -6.15 -5.64 -1.42
CA THR A 26 -6.98 -4.44 -1.49
C THR A 26 -8.34 -4.73 -0.88
N PRO A 27 -8.98 -3.78 -0.18
CA PRO A 27 -10.33 -3.97 0.33
C PRO A 27 -11.37 -3.85 -0.78
N ALA A 28 -12.58 -4.28 -0.46
CA ALA A 28 -13.73 -4.08 -1.34
C ALA A 28 -14.00 -2.58 -1.55
N ARG A 29 -14.56 -2.25 -2.72
CA ARG A 29 -15.11 -0.94 -3.03
C ARG A 29 -16.62 -0.97 -2.82
N LEU A 30 -17.12 -0.06 -1.99
CA LEU A 30 -18.47 -0.06 -1.45
C LEU A 30 -19.30 1.07 -2.06
N ASP A 31 -20.60 0.82 -2.28
CA ASP A 31 -21.54 1.84 -2.74
C ASP A 31 -22.12 2.61 -1.55
N ALA A 32 -21.72 3.85 -1.38
CA ALA A 32 -22.16 4.72 -0.30
C ALA A 32 -23.68 4.87 -0.17
N ARG A 33 -24.41 4.76 -1.29
CA ARG A 33 -25.88 4.90 -1.31
C ARG A 33 -26.62 3.79 -0.57
N THR A 34 -25.90 2.71 -0.24
CA THR A 34 -26.44 1.52 0.43
C THR A 34 -25.87 1.33 1.84
N ILE A 35 -25.17 2.34 2.34
CA ILE A 35 -24.60 2.36 3.69
C ILE A 35 -25.45 3.27 4.57
N ASP A 36 -25.80 2.79 5.76
CA ASP A 36 -26.50 3.59 6.76
C ASP A 36 -25.49 4.43 7.56
N PHE A 37 -25.18 5.62 7.05
CA PHE A 37 -24.27 6.55 7.71
C PHE A 37 -24.80 7.16 9.00
N GLU A 38 -26.13 7.13 9.23
CA GLU A 38 -26.74 7.76 10.43
C GLU A 38 -26.33 7.07 11.73
N ILE A 39 -26.00 5.77 11.64
CA ILE A 39 -25.59 4.97 12.79
C ILE A 39 -24.09 4.81 12.93
N LEU A 40 -23.30 5.35 11.97
CA LEU A 40 -21.83 5.30 11.98
C LEU A 40 -21.25 6.53 12.68
N GLU A 41 -20.09 6.36 13.28
CA GLU A 41 -19.34 7.43 13.91
C GLU A 41 -18.51 8.21 12.90
N PRO A 42 -18.83 9.50 12.61
CA PRO A 42 -18.04 10.30 11.71
C PRO A 42 -16.72 10.73 12.36
N GLN A 43 -15.63 10.64 11.62
CA GLN A 43 -14.34 11.18 11.98
C GLN A 43 -14.00 12.34 11.04
N TYR A 44 -14.15 13.55 11.57
CA TYR A 44 -13.81 14.76 10.85
C TYR A 44 -12.30 15.00 10.87
N GLY A 45 -11.80 15.76 9.88
CA GLY A 45 -10.44 16.30 9.92
C GLY A 45 -10.30 17.45 10.94
N ASP A 46 -9.12 18.04 10.97
CA ASP A 46 -8.80 19.15 11.87
C ASP A 46 -9.73 20.34 11.63
N GLU A 47 -10.19 21.01 12.70
CA GLU A 47 -11.00 22.25 12.60
C GLU A 47 -10.24 23.36 11.86
N ASN A 48 -8.93 23.42 12.08
CA ASN A 48 -8.04 24.39 11.43
C ASN A 48 -6.94 23.63 10.68
N PRO A 49 -7.23 23.07 9.49
CA PRO A 49 -6.29 22.25 8.78
C PRO A 49 -5.09 23.06 8.30
N ALA A 50 -3.91 22.56 8.57
CA ALA A 50 -2.69 23.08 7.99
C ALA A 50 -2.61 22.70 6.49
N LYS A 51 -1.82 23.42 5.73
CA LYS A 51 -1.50 23.07 4.35
C LYS A 51 -0.26 22.18 4.30
N PHE A 52 -0.21 21.25 3.36
CA PHE A 52 0.97 20.39 3.14
C PHE A 52 2.10 21.09 2.37
N SER A 53 1.81 22.20 1.69
CA SER A 53 2.80 22.93 0.91
C SER A 53 3.36 24.12 1.69
N PHE A 54 4.66 24.33 1.59
CA PHE A 54 5.33 25.55 2.11
C PHE A 54 5.14 26.78 1.21
N SER A 55 4.63 26.61 -0.03
CA SER A 55 4.37 27.73 -0.92
C SER A 55 3.36 28.70 -0.30
N PRO A 56 3.65 30.02 -0.30
CA PRO A 56 2.71 31.03 0.20
C PRO A 56 1.42 31.12 -0.63
N GLU A 57 1.45 30.64 -1.87
CA GLU A 57 0.31 30.71 -2.80
C GLU A 57 -0.74 29.63 -2.51
N THR A 58 -0.35 28.53 -1.87
CA THR A 58 -1.29 27.45 -1.54
C THR A 58 -2.11 27.80 -0.29
N LYS A 59 -3.37 27.36 -0.28
CA LYS A 59 -4.29 27.54 0.85
C LYS A 59 -4.65 26.20 1.44
N PRO A 60 -4.99 26.13 2.73
CA PRO A 60 -5.57 24.93 3.34
C PRO A 60 -6.88 24.54 2.65
N ILE A 61 -7.20 23.25 2.65
CA ILE A 61 -8.49 22.76 2.18
C ILE A 61 -9.54 23.20 3.19
N LYS A 62 -10.59 23.88 2.72
CA LYS A 62 -11.68 24.36 3.59
C LYS A 62 -12.79 23.34 3.79
N GLU A 63 -13.10 22.59 2.73
CA GLU A 63 -14.12 21.55 2.75
C GLU A 63 -13.43 20.20 2.88
N GLN A 64 -13.71 19.51 3.96
CA GLN A 64 -13.15 18.20 4.25
C GLN A 64 -14.27 17.15 4.22
N LEU A 65 -13.99 16.00 3.63
CA LEU A 65 -14.87 14.84 3.66
C LEU A 65 -14.52 14.03 4.91
N PRO A 66 -15.51 13.70 5.76
CA PRO A 66 -15.27 12.84 6.91
C PRO A 66 -15.03 11.40 6.47
N CYS A 67 -14.21 10.69 7.24
CA CYS A 67 -14.21 9.23 7.26
C CYS A 67 -15.24 8.76 8.31
N PHE A 68 -15.57 7.47 8.29
CA PHE A 68 -16.43 6.88 9.30
C PHE A 68 -15.77 5.69 9.96
N LEU A 69 -15.88 5.60 11.27
CA LEU A 69 -15.40 4.45 12.02
C LEU A 69 -16.42 3.33 11.93
N VAL A 70 -15.95 2.15 11.58
CA VAL A 70 -16.72 0.91 11.61
C VAL A 70 -15.89 -0.19 12.25
N TYR A 71 -16.54 -1.22 12.75
CA TYR A 71 -15.88 -2.27 13.49
C TYR A 71 -16.34 -3.64 13.00
N THR A 72 -15.41 -4.57 12.92
CA THR A 72 -15.76 -5.96 12.79
C THR A 72 -16.31 -6.49 14.12
N SER A 73 -16.93 -7.67 14.08
CA SER A 73 -17.42 -8.38 15.26
C SER A 73 -16.93 -9.82 15.22
N LYS A 74 -17.15 -10.54 16.33
CA LYS A 74 -16.84 -11.97 16.37
C LYS A 74 -17.59 -12.77 15.29
N GLU A 75 -18.86 -12.41 15.00
CA GLU A 75 -19.63 -13.03 13.91
C GLU A 75 -18.96 -12.80 12.56
N VAL A 76 -18.48 -11.57 12.29
CA VAL A 76 -17.71 -11.24 11.09
C VAL A 76 -16.45 -12.09 11.02
N HIS A 77 -15.71 -12.21 12.12
CA HIS A 77 -14.49 -13.02 12.20
C HIS A 77 -14.74 -14.49 11.92
N ASP A 78 -15.81 -15.06 12.47
CA ASP A 78 -16.16 -16.47 12.28
C ASP A 78 -16.51 -16.75 10.82
N ILE A 79 -17.21 -15.83 10.14
CA ILE A 79 -17.48 -15.92 8.71
C ILE A 79 -16.19 -15.86 7.88
N LEU A 80 -15.31 -14.92 8.18
CA LEU A 80 -14.03 -14.75 7.45
C LEU A 80 -13.17 -16.01 7.58
N ARG A 81 -13.09 -16.62 8.77
CA ARG A 81 -12.32 -17.86 9.00
C ARG A 81 -12.77 -19.03 8.14
N THR A 82 -14.04 -19.07 7.71
CA THR A 82 -14.54 -20.14 6.82
C THR A 82 -13.90 -20.16 5.44
N GLY A 83 -13.20 -19.07 5.06
CA GLY A 83 -12.54 -18.95 3.76
C GLY A 83 -11.01 -19.07 3.80
N PHE A 84 -10.41 -19.28 4.97
CA PHE A 84 -8.95 -19.23 5.12
C PHE A 84 -8.21 -20.30 4.31
N ASP A 85 -8.76 -21.49 4.19
CA ASP A 85 -8.22 -22.59 3.38
C ASP A 85 -8.21 -22.28 1.87
N ARG A 86 -9.04 -21.33 1.43
CA ARG A 86 -9.16 -20.89 0.04
C ARG A 86 -8.49 -19.55 -0.22
N SER A 87 -7.94 -18.90 0.80
CA SER A 87 -7.21 -17.64 0.63
C SER A 87 -5.88 -17.88 -0.11
N PRO A 88 -5.63 -17.18 -1.24
CA PRO A 88 -4.34 -17.25 -1.93
C PRO A 88 -3.15 -16.89 -1.06
N LEU A 89 -3.35 -16.07 -0.03
CA LEU A 89 -2.31 -15.68 0.93
C LEU A 89 -1.90 -16.82 1.86
N PHE A 90 -2.81 -17.80 2.12
CA PHE A 90 -2.58 -18.87 3.08
C PHE A 90 -2.41 -20.26 2.44
N ASN A 91 -2.97 -20.48 1.25
CA ASN A 91 -2.88 -21.77 0.58
C ASN A 91 -1.60 -21.98 -0.27
N GLY A 92 -0.66 -21.02 -0.21
CA GLY A 92 0.60 -21.11 -0.93
C GLY A 92 0.54 -20.70 -2.41
N THR A 93 -0.61 -20.26 -2.92
CA THR A 93 -0.72 -19.73 -4.29
C THR A 93 0.12 -18.49 -4.46
N ILE A 94 0.18 -17.64 -3.43
CA ILE A 94 0.99 -16.43 -3.35
C ILE A 94 2.10 -16.65 -2.33
N CYS A 95 3.36 -16.53 -2.77
CA CYS A 95 4.54 -16.79 -1.95
C CYS A 95 5.33 -15.54 -1.56
N GLY A 96 4.86 -14.33 -1.90
CA GLY A 96 5.54 -13.08 -1.61
C GLY A 96 5.54 -12.74 -0.11
N ILE A 97 6.44 -11.85 0.30
CA ILE A 97 6.49 -11.27 1.65
C ILE A 97 5.41 -10.18 1.74
N GLY A 98 4.60 -10.19 2.82
CA GLY A 98 3.61 -9.12 3.06
C GLY A 98 4.27 -7.89 3.68
N PRO A 99 3.81 -6.66 3.34
CA PRO A 99 4.30 -5.45 3.97
C PRO A 99 3.89 -5.41 5.45
N ARG A 100 4.80 -4.94 6.30
CA ARG A 100 4.62 -4.94 7.77
C ARG A 100 3.41 -4.14 8.23
N TYR A 101 3.15 -3.01 7.59
CA TYR A 101 2.14 -2.04 8.04
C TYR A 101 0.81 -2.09 7.29
N CYS A 102 0.62 -3.04 6.39
CA CYS A 102 -0.64 -3.23 5.66
C CYS A 102 -1.10 -4.70 5.70
N PRO A 103 -1.37 -5.23 6.91
CA PRO A 103 -1.84 -6.62 7.02
C PRO A 103 -3.25 -6.76 6.43
N SER A 104 -3.51 -7.88 5.78
CA SER A 104 -4.87 -8.26 5.38
C SER A 104 -5.75 -8.48 6.63
N ILE A 105 -7.07 -8.50 6.44
CA ILE A 105 -7.98 -8.84 7.56
C ILE A 105 -7.71 -10.28 8.04
N GLU A 106 -7.33 -11.18 7.13
CA GLU A 106 -6.95 -12.55 7.45
C GLU A 106 -5.71 -12.60 8.36
N ASP A 107 -4.70 -11.77 8.06
CA ASP A 107 -3.50 -11.66 8.89
C ASP A 107 -3.80 -11.08 10.27
N LYS A 108 -4.68 -10.06 10.34
CA LYS A 108 -5.15 -9.50 11.63
C LYS A 108 -5.84 -10.57 12.47
N LEU A 109 -6.72 -11.38 11.87
CA LEU A 109 -7.44 -12.45 12.58
C LEU A 109 -6.54 -13.62 13.01
N ARG A 110 -5.37 -13.77 12.39
CA ARG A 110 -4.33 -14.73 12.80
C ARG A 110 -3.46 -14.19 13.93
N THR A 111 -2.95 -12.98 13.72
CA THR A 111 -1.99 -12.34 14.64
C THR A 111 -2.64 -11.89 15.93
N PHE A 112 -3.89 -11.41 15.85
CA PHE A 112 -4.66 -10.89 16.98
C PHE A 112 -5.95 -11.70 17.17
N ALA A 113 -5.80 -13.02 17.26
CA ALA A 113 -6.93 -13.96 17.33
C ALA A 113 -7.79 -13.80 18.59
N ASP A 114 -7.25 -13.18 19.63
CA ASP A 114 -7.90 -12.86 20.91
C ASP A 114 -8.78 -11.62 20.87
N LYS A 115 -8.71 -10.82 19.79
CA LYS A 115 -9.52 -9.61 19.64
C LYS A 115 -10.90 -9.95 19.09
N ASP A 116 -11.95 -9.47 19.76
CA ASP A 116 -13.33 -9.66 19.32
C ASP A 116 -13.75 -8.69 18.20
N GLN A 117 -12.98 -7.61 18.01
CA GLN A 117 -13.25 -6.60 16.99
C GLN A 117 -11.96 -5.95 16.48
N HIS A 118 -12.00 -5.50 15.23
CA HIS A 118 -11.00 -4.64 14.62
C HIS A 118 -11.65 -3.37 14.11
N GLN A 119 -11.00 -2.25 14.36
CA GLN A 119 -11.39 -0.95 13.82
C GLN A 119 -11.04 -0.88 12.34
N LEU A 120 -11.97 -0.30 11.58
CA LEU A 120 -11.86 -0.04 10.15
C LEU A 120 -12.22 1.42 9.90
N PHE A 121 -11.72 1.95 8.78
CA PHE A 121 -12.05 3.30 8.35
C PHE A 121 -12.76 3.23 7.00
N LEU A 122 -13.97 3.76 6.95
CA LEU A 122 -14.75 3.90 5.74
C LEU A 122 -14.45 5.27 5.13
N GLU A 123 -13.74 5.28 4.04
CA GLU A 123 -13.13 6.48 3.44
C GLU A 123 -13.73 6.76 2.06
N PRO A 124 -14.20 8.02 1.76
CA PRO A 124 -14.65 8.36 0.42
C PRO A 124 -13.47 8.37 -0.55
N GLU A 125 -13.63 7.77 -1.74
CA GLU A 125 -12.57 7.79 -2.76
C GLU A 125 -12.49 9.11 -3.52
N GLY A 126 -13.41 10.03 -3.28
CA GLY A 126 -13.41 11.36 -3.85
C GLY A 126 -14.74 12.08 -3.66
N SER A 127 -14.76 13.37 -3.96
CA SER A 127 -15.94 14.24 -3.80
C SER A 127 -17.02 14.03 -4.86
N SER A 128 -16.68 13.38 -5.99
CA SER A 128 -17.58 13.20 -7.13
C SER A 128 -17.96 11.75 -7.40
N THR A 129 -17.72 10.86 -6.46
CA THR A 129 -18.03 9.43 -6.58
C THR A 129 -18.81 8.92 -5.37
N ASN A 130 -19.62 7.87 -5.59
CA ASN A 130 -20.27 7.11 -4.50
C ASN A 130 -19.41 5.92 -4.05
N GLU A 131 -18.17 5.82 -4.51
CA GLU A 131 -17.27 4.72 -4.18
C GLU A 131 -16.54 5.02 -2.89
N TYR A 132 -16.65 4.10 -1.92
CA TYR A 132 -15.97 4.17 -0.64
C TYR A 132 -15.00 3.02 -0.47
N TYR A 133 -13.88 3.35 0.15
CA TYR A 133 -12.77 2.45 0.48
C TYR A 133 -12.88 2.00 1.93
N LEU A 134 -12.84 0.70 2.19
CA LEU A 134 -12.87 0.17 3.55
C LEU A 134 -11.45 -0.13 4.04
N ASN A 135 -10.76 0.88 4.52
CA ASN A 135 -9.40 0.76 5.03
C ASN A 135 -9.34 -0.18 6.25
N GLY A 136 -8.37 -1.08 6.23
CA GLY A 136 -8.20 -2.08 7.27
C GLY A 136 -8.89 -3.42 7.00
N PHE A 137 -9.69 -3.53 5.92
CA PHE A 137 -10.37 -4.75 5.48
C PHE A 137 -9.83 -5.28 4.14
N SER A 138 -8.53 -5.11 3.88
CA SER A 138 -7.90 -5.76 2.72
C SER A 138 -8.05 -7.27 2.83
N SER A 139 -8.49 -7.91 1.75
CA SER A 139 -8.81 -9.35 1.78
C SER A 139 -8.53 -10.02 0.44
N SER A 140 -8.12 -11.27 0.51
CA SER A 140 -7.99 -12.19 -0.63
C SER A 140 -9.00 -13.33 -0.59
N LEU A 141 -9.91 -13.31 0.37
CA LEU A 141 -10.92 -14.34 0.56
C LEU A 141 -11.89 -14.42 -0.64
N PRO A 142 -12.51 -15.57 -0.86
CA PRO A 142 -13.53 -15.73 -1.89
C PRO A 142 -14.66 -14.69 -1.75
N TRP A 143 -15.23 -14.30 -2.89
CA TRP A 143 -16.28 -13.28 -2.97
C TRP A 143 -17.44 -13.50 -2.00
N GLU A 144 -17.97 -14.71 -1.95
CA GLU A 144 -19.12 -15.03 -1.10
C GLU A 144 -18.80 -14.94 0.41
N VAL A 145 -17.54 -15.12 0.79
CA VAL A 145 -17.10 -14.95 2.18
C VAL A 145 -17.00 -13.46 2.52
N GLN A 146 -16.40 -12.66 1.64
CA GLN A 146 -16.34 -11.22 1.81
C GLN A 146 -17.75 -10.63 1.88
N TRP A 147 -18.62 -11.02 0.96
CA TRP A 147 -20.00 -10.55 0.90
C TRP A 147 -20.75 -10.84 2.21
N LYS A 148 -20.72 -12.09 2.68
CA LYS A 148 -21.38 -12.49 3.93
C LYS A 148 -20.83 -11.74 5.14
N ALA A 149 -19.51 -11.58 5.22
CA ALA A 149 -18.85 -10.91 6.33
C ALA A 149 -19.17 -9.41 6.37
N LEU A 150 -19.13 -8.73 5.22
CA LEU A 150 -19.42 -7.31 5.13
C LEU A 150 -20.86 -6.98 5.53
N HIS A 151 -21.84 -7.80 5.13
CA HIS A 151 -23.26 -7.61 5.51
C HIS A 151 -23.55 -7.86 7.01
N LYS A 152 -22.54 -8.29 7.79
CA LYS A 152 -22.62 -8.42 9.26
C LYS A 152 -21.96 -7.26 9.99
N ILE A 153 -21.41 -6.31 9.27
CA ILE A 153 -20.92 -5.05 9.86
C ILE A 153 -22.11 -4.12 10.01
N ARG A 154 -22.25 -3.52 11.18
CA ARG A 154 -23.31 -2.58 11.49
C ARG A 154 -23.30 -1.41 10.49
N GLY A 155 -24.44 -1.14 9.88
CA GLY A 155 -24.63 -0.12 8.85
C GLY A 155 -24.37 -0.61 7.43
N PHE A 156 -24.01 -1.91 7.24
CA PHE A 156 -23.75 -2.52 5.95
C PHE A 156 -24.76 -3.63 5.61
N GLU A 157 -25.89 -3.66 6.27
CA GLU A 157 -26.89 -4.72 6.14
C GLU A 157 -27.43 -4.81 4.69
N ASP A 158 -27.57 -3.67 4.01
CA ASP A 158 -28.07 -3.58 2.61
C ASP A 158 -26.94 -3.26 1.62
N LEU A 159 -25.68 -3.50 2.00
CA LEU A 159 -24.50 -3.10 1.26
C LEU A 159 -24.45 -3.63 -0.17
N HIS A 160 -24.28 -2.74 -1.13
CA HIS A 160 -23.85 -3.06 -2.49
C HIS A 160 -22.34 -2.90 -2.65
N ILE A 161 -21.70 -3.87 -3.26
CA ILE A 161 -20.25 -3.91 -3.46
C ILE A 161 -19.95 -3.74 -4.94
N PHE A 162 -19.26 -2.67 -5.31
CA PHE A 162 -18.85 -2.43 -6.70
C PHE A 162 -17.76 -3.40 -7.13
N ARG A 163 -16.82 -3.70 -6.23
CA ARG A 163 -15.69 -4.59 -6.49
C ARG A 163 -15.26 -5.27 -5.20
N PRO A 164 -15.06 -6.60 -5.21
CA PRO A 164 -14.51 -7.30 -4.05
C PRO A 164 -13.05 -6.93 -3.83
N GLY A 165 -12.57 -7.16 -2.62
CA GLY A 165 -11.15 -7.19 -2.32
C GLY A 165 -10.45 -8.34 -3.05
N TYR A 166 -9.18 -8.17 -3.35
CA TYR A 166 -8.36 -9.17 -4.03
C TYR A 166 -6.89 -9.07 -3.60
N ALA A 167 -6.19 -10.19 -3.72
CA ALA A 167 -4.75 -10.23 -3.48
C ALA A 167 -3.97 -9.63 -4.65
N ILE A 168 -2.87 -9.00 -4.32
CA ILE A 168 -1.91 -8.43 -5.27
C ILE A 168 -0.54 -9.04 -4.99
N GLU A 169 0.13 -9.48 -6.04
CA GLU A 169 1.55 -9.79 -6.02
C GLU A 169 2.29 -8.85 -6.97
N TYR A 170 3.45 -8.40 -6.55
CA TYR A 170 4.31 -7.58 -7.39
C TYR A 170 5.78 -7.93 -7.19
N ASP A 171 6.57 -7.65 -8.24
CA ASP A 171 8.00 -7.88 -8.22
C ASP A 171 8.72 -6.64 -7.68
N TYR A 172 9.81 -6.87 -6.97
CA TYR A 172 10.77 -5.85 -6.62
C TYR A 172 12.19 -6.33 -6.93
N PHE A 173 13.12 -5.41 -7.00
CA PHE A 173 14.54 -5.69 -7.16
C PHE A 173 15.24 -5.31 -5.86
N PRO A 174 15.93 -6.24 -5.19
CA PRO A 174 16.64 -5.92 -3.95
C PRO A 174 17.49 -4.66 -4.10
N PRO A 175 17.29 -3.62 -3.28
CA PRO A 175 17.95 -2.33 -3.45
C PRO A 175 19.44 -2.36 -3.12
N THR A 176 19.94 -3.46 -2.55
CA THR A 176 21.38 -3.74 -2.43
C THR A 176 22.11 -3.79 -3.79
N GLN A 177 21.37 -3.90 -4.88
CA GLN A 177 21.89 -3.82 -6.26
C GLN A 177 22.09 -2.37 -6.75
N LEU A 178 21.80 -1.38 -5.90
CA LEU A 178 21.94 0.04 -6.22
C LEU A 178 23.14 0.67 -5.52
N HIS A 179 23.66 1.72 -6.11
CA HIS A 179 24.52 2.68 -5.45
C HIS A 179 23.71 3.66 -4.59
N HIS A 180 24.32 4.40 -3.69
CA HIS A 180 23.66 5.46 -2.91
C HIS A 180 23.06 6.59 -3.77
N SER A 181 23.45 6.68 -5.04
CA SER A 181 22.83 7.55 -6.05
C SER A 181 21.50 7.03 -6.58
N LEU A 182 21.10 5.82 -6.22
CA LEU A 182 20.00 5.00 -6.77
C LEU A 182 20.24 4.53 -8.21
N GLU A 183 21.43 4.72 -8.75
CA GLU A 183 21.86 4.08 -10.00
C GLU A 183 22.11 2.60 -9.76
N THR A 184 21.74 1.76 -10.74
CA THR A 184 21.99 0.32 -10.65
C THR A 184 23.47 0.00 -10.82
N LYS A 185 23.97 -0.99 -10.06
CA LYS A 185 25.37 -1.45 -10.16
C LYS A 185 25.66 -2.20 -11.47
N LEU A 186 24.62 -2.80 -12.07
CA LEU A 186 24.74 -3.63 -13.26
C LEU A 186 24.67 -2.85 -14.57
N VAL A 187 23.89 -1.77 -14.61
CA VAL A 187 23.64 -1.01 -15.84
C VAL A 187 23.81 0.48 -15.55
N SER A 188 24.84 1.08 -16.14
CA SER A 188 25.08 2.50 -16.02
C SER A 188 23.96 3.32 -16.68
N GLY A 189 23.54 4.41 -16.02
CA GLY A 189 22.45 5.28 -16.47
C GLY A 189 21.05 4.75 -16.16
N LEU A 190 20.91 3.59 -15.54
CA LEU A 190 19.63 3.05 -15.10
C LEU A 190 19.45 3.29 -13.59
N TYR A 191 18.33 3.94 -13.23
CA TYR A 191 17.98 4.27 -11.85
C TYR A 191 16.68 3.60 -11.46
N PHE A 192 16.60 3.09 -10.21
CA PHE A 192 15.39 2.54 -9.63
C PHE A 192 14.92 3.40 -8.46
N ALA A 193 13.61 3.64 -8.38
CA ALA A 193 13.01 4.44 -7.31
C ALA A 193 11.60 3.97 -6.97
N GLY A 194 11.24 4.00 -5.69
CA GLY A 194 9.92 3.67 -5.20
C GLY A 194 9.67 2.18 -5.03
N GLN A 195 8.47 1.72 -5.34
CA GLN A 195 8.01 0.35 -5.08
C GLN A 195 8.91 -0.72 -5.73
N VAL A 196 9.56 -0.41 -6.83
CA VAL A 196 10.50 -1.32 -7.52
C VAL A 196 11.68 -1.71 -6.62
N ASN A 197 12.00 -0.89 -5.62
CA ASN A 197 13.04 -1.12 -4.61
C ASN A 197 12.53 -1.83 -3.35
N GLY A 198 11.28 -2.29 -3.34
CA GLY A 198 10.68 -2.98 -2.21
C GLY A 198 10.10 -2.08 -1.11
N THR A 199 10.06 -0.76 -1.32
CA THR A 199 9.36 0.17 -0.42
C THR A 199 7.88 0.27 -0.79
N THR A 200 7.02 0.55 0.19
CA THR A 200 5.56 0.54 0.00
C THR A 200 4.88 1.89 0.28
N GLY A 201 5.60 2.85 0.88
CA GLY A 201 5.05 4.18 1.19
C GLY A 201 5.17 5.16 0.02
N TYR A 202 4.24 6.08 -0.04
CA TYR A 202 4.25 7.15 -1.07
C TYR A 202 5.39 8.14 -0.84
N GLU A 203 5.69 8.44 0.42
CA GLU A 203 6.75 9.35 0.82
C GLU A 203 8.13 8.81 0.45
N GLU A 204 8.36 7.53 0.65
CA GLU A 204 9.59 6.84 0.25
C GLU A 204 9.75 6.86 -1.28
N ALA A 205 8.66 6.62 -2.01
CA ALA A 205 8.69 6.67 -3.47
C ALA A 205 9.00 8.07 -4.00
N ALA A 206 8.42 9.11 -3.38
CA ALA A 206 8.68 10.50 -3.73
C ALA A 206 10.14 10.90 -3.45
N ALA A 207 10.67 10.51 -2.28
CA ALA A 207 12.04 10.79 -1.88
C ALA A 207 13.05 10.12 -2.83
N GLN A 208 12.85 8.82 -3.11
CA GLN A 208 13.70 8.07 -4.03
C GLN A 208 13.62 8.64 -5.46
N GLY A 209 12.41 8.95 -5.93
CA GLY A 209 12.22 9.53 -7.26
C GLY A 209 12.93 10.86 -7.44
N LEU A 210 12.89 11.72 -6.42
CA LEU A 210 13.59 13.01 -6.42
C LEU A 210 15.11 12.82 -6.53
N ILE A 211 15.70 11.96 -5.70
CA ILE A 211 17.16 11.72 -5.70
C ILE A 211 17.60 11.02 -7.00
N ALA A 212 16.85 10.02 -7.46
CA ALA A 212 17.16 9.34 -8.72
C ALA A 212 17.12 10.31 -9.92
N GLY A 213 16.09 11.18 -9.98
CA GLY A 213 15.97 12.17 -11.05
C GLY A 213 17.09 13.21 -11.04
N ILE A 214 17.45 13.73 -9.86
CA ILE A 214 18.60 14.66 -9.72
C ILE A 214 19.88 13.97 -10.20
N ASN A 215 20.15 12.75 -9.76
CA ASN A 215 21.39 12.04 -10.07
C ASN A 215 21.46 11.64 -11.55
N ALA A 216 20.36 11.22 -12.15
CA ALA A 216 20.31 10.95 -13.58
C ALA A 216 20.66 12.20 -14.41
N HIS A 217 20.12 13.35 -14.03
CA HIS A 217 20.43 14.63 -14.70
C HIS A 217 21.90 15.01 -14.54
N ARG A 218 22.45 14.89 -13.32
CA ARG A 218 23.88 15.20 -13.05
C ARG A 218 24.80 14.27 -13.81
N ALA A 219 24.50 12.97 -13.87
CA ALA A 219 25.26 11.99 -14.67
C ALA A 219 25.33 12.37 -16.15
N MET A 220 24.22 12.84 -16.75
CA MET A 220 24.19 13.32 -18.13
C MET A 220 25.12 14.53 -18.36
N LYS A 221 25.41 15.30 -17.33
CA LYS A 221 26.32 16.44 -17.36
C LYS A 221 27.75 16.11 -16.96
N GLY A 222 28.03 14.86 -16.61
CA GLY A 222 29.35 14.45 -16.10
C GLY A 222 29.66 14.99 -14.69
N GLU A 223 28.63 15.37 -13.93
CA GLU A 223 28.77 15.87 -12.56
C GLU A 223 28.70 14.73 -11.53
N SER A 224 29.34 14.93 -10.39
CA SER A 224 29.27 13.95 -9.29
C SER A 224 27.83 13.81 -8.75
N PRO A 225 27.42 12.61 -8.32
CA PRO A 225 26.07 12.40 -7.79
C PRO A 225 25.87 13.12 -6.44
N VAL A 226 24.63 13.50 -6.17
CA VAL A 226 24.18 13.92 -4.84
C VAL A 226 23.90 12.68 -4.02
N VAL A 227 24.64 12.53 -2.92
CA VAL A 227 24.44 11.48 -1.93
C VAL A 227 24.27 12.15 -0.59
N LEU A 228 23.08 12.08 -0.03
CA LEU A 228 22.77 12.61 1.29
C LEU A 228 23.21 11.61 2.37
N LYS A 229 23.91 12.10 3.38
CA LYS A 229 24.31 11.29 4.53
C LYS A 229 23.16 11.15 5.52
N ARG A 230 23.29 10.18 6.43
CA ARG A 230 22.30 9.92 7.49
C ARG A 230 22.08 11.08 8.45
N ASP A 231 23.09 11.91 8.66
CA ASP A 231 23.06 13.11 9.51
C ASP A 231 22.65 14.39 8.77
N GLU A 232 22.51 14.33 7.45
CA GLU A 232 22.11 15.47 6.63
C GLU A 232 20.60 15.51 6.34
N ALA A 233 19.98 14.34 6.13
CA ALA A 233 18.55 14.27 5.80
C ALA A 233 17.98 12.87 6.08
N TYR A 234 16.67 12.82 6.38
CA TYR A 234 15.93 11.57 6.54
C TYR A 234 15.92 10.72 5.26
N ILE A 235 15.95 11.38 4.08
CA ILE A 235 16.15 10.71 2.76
C ILE A 235 17.49 9.97 2.74
N GLY A 236 18.55 10.54 3.34
CA GLY A 236 19.84 9.89 3.46
C GLY A 236 19.78 8.60 4.29
N VAL A 237 19.03 8.61 5.41
CA VAL A 237 18.78 7.42 6.22
C VAL A 237 18.06 6.35 5.41
N LEU A 238 16.99 6.72 4.73
CA LEU A 238 16.21 5.79 3.89
C LEU A 238 17.08 5.10 2.84
N ILE A 239 17.81 5.89 2.05
CA ILE A 239 18.62 5.33 0.95
C ILE A 239 19.75 4.47 1.49
N ASP A 240 20.44 4.91 2.55
CA ASP A 240 21.52 4.14 3.16
C ASP A 240 21.01 2.79 3.69
N ASP A 241 19.88 2.75 4.40
CA ASP A 241 19.28 1.50 4.88
C ASP A 241 18.88 0.58 3.71
N LEU A 242 18.28 1.12 2.65
CA LEU A 242 17.90 0.34 1.48
C LEU A 242 19.11 -0.33 0.79
N VAL A 243 20.17 0.43 0.51
CA VAL A 243 21.29 -0.08 -0.28
C VAL A 243 22.26 -0.94 0.54
N THR A 244 22.26 -0.81 1.87
CA THR A 244 23.16 -1.56 2.76
C THR A 244 22.49 -2.75 3.44
N LYS A 245 21.24 -2.60 3.90
CA LYS A 245 20.49 -3.65 4.62
C LYS A 245 19.50 -4.38 3.74
N GLY A 246 19.02 -3.75 2.65
CA GLY A 246 17.97 -4.31 1.81
C GLY A 246 16.59 -4.16 2.42
N VAL A 247 15.69 -5.10 2.12
CA VAL A 247 14.27 -5.11 2.54
C VAL A 247 13.91 -6.45 3.21
N ASP A 248 14.76 -6.94 4.08
CA ASP A 248 14.54 -8.19 4.82
C ASP A 248 13.39 -8.04 5.84
N GLU A 249 13.14 -6.81 6.27
CA GLU A 249 11.99 -6.41 7.08
C GLU A 249 11.17 -5.35 6.33
N PRO A 250 10.14 -5.77 5.57
CA PRO A 250 9.30 -4.86 4.78
C PRO A 250 8.35 -4.01 5.62
#